data_b239306f14e6fec859d10b5bb268e98f
#
_entry.id   b239306f14e6fec859d10b5bb268e98f
#
_cell.length_a   1.000
_cell.length_b   1.000
_cell.length_c   1.000
_cell.angle_alpha   90.00
_cell.angle_beta   90.00
_cell.angle_gamma   90.00
#
_symmetry.space_group_name_H-M   'P 1'
#
loop_
_entity.id
_entity.type
_entity.pdbx_description
1 polymer ?
#
loop_
_entity_poly.entity_id
_entity_poly.type
_entity_poly.pdbx_seq_one_letter_code
_entity_poly.pdbx_strand_id
1 'polypeptide(L)'
;MSRWDGKTKGSLTGYKIFLFFINSLGLGFAYGLLRVVTYYYYLFAAKPKKALLDFYQNTLHITGPEARKMARRNFYIFGQTLVDRAAFLLGKDREFSHVFENEQYLIDIRDAGRGGILLSAHVGNWETAGNLLKGRITPTINIVMLDAEVENIKKYMDLSTGGSRFKVIAIKDDLSHVISIRNALVNNEFVAIHADRYLEGAKYIEMDFLGRKARFPYGPFVIASKFNAPVTFVFAAKDGKYSYHLSATKPIEAKMKPEEIAKLYVEELERKVRAFPEQWFNYFNFFQ
;
A
#
# COMPACT_ATOMS: atom_id res chain seq x y z
N MET A 1 -1.99 -16.74 -17.93
CA MET A 1 -2.75 -15.84 -17.01
C MET A 1 -1.89 -14.62 -16.73
N SER A 2 -2.44 -13.40 -16.55
CA SER A 2 -1.60 -12.22 -16.34
C SER A 2 -1.07 -12.24 -14.90
N ARG A 3 0.25 -12.28 -14.76
CA ARG A 3 0.98 -12.05 -13.50
C ARG A 3 1.36 -10.57 -13.41
N TRP A 4 1.75 -10.14 -12.23
CA TRP A 4 2.21 -8.76 -12.03
C TRP A 4 3.54 -8.53 -12.76
N ASP A 5 3.59 -7.45 -13.55
CA ASP A 5 4.72 -7.09 -14.42
C ASP A 5 5.57 -5.91 -13.88
N GLY A 6 5.31 -5.48 -12.64
CA GLY A 6 6.02 -4.36 -12.01
C GLY A 6 5.65 -2.97 -12.57
N LYS A 7 4.67 -2.86 -13.48
CA LYS A 7 4.31 -1.59 -14.12
C LYS A 7 3.02 -0.99 -13.57
N THR A 8 3.06 0.28 -13.20
CA THR A 8 1.88 1.08 -12.84
C THR A 8 1.25 1.70 -14.09
N LYS A 9 -0.07 1.62 -14.20
CA LYS A 9 -0.84 2.22 -15.29
C LYS A 9 -1.45 3.54 -14.83
N GLY A 10 -0.90 4.65 -15.29
CA GLY A 10 -1.46 6.00 -15.11
C GLY A 10 -0.86 6.96 -16.11
N SER A 11 -1.66 7.82 -16.76
CA SER A 11 -1.14 8.85 -17.65
C SER A 11 -0.91 10.16 -16.87
N LEU A 12 0.22 10.82 -17.09
CA LEU A 12 0.50 12.16 -16.54
C LEU A 12 -0.59 13.17 -16.91
N THR A 13 -1.19 13.03 -18.09
CA THR A 13 -2.30 13.89 -18.56
C THR A 13 -3.54 13.70 -17.70
N GLY A 14 -3.94 12.46 -17.42
CA GLY A 14 -5.07 12.18 -16.53
C GLY A 14 -4.85 12.75 -15.13
N TYR A 15 -3.63 12.65 -14.62
CA TYR A 15 -3.26 13.22 -13.32
C TYR A 15 -3.39 14.76 -13.31
N LYS A 16 -2.87 15.46 -14.33
CA LYS A 16 -3.01 16.92 -14.46
C LYS A 16 -4.46 17.39 -14.55
N ILE A 17 -5.31 16.63 -15.23
CA ILE A 17 -6.76 16.92 -15.31
C ILE A 17 -7.39 16.88 -13.92
N PHE A 18 -7.11 15.83 -13.13
CA PHE A 18 -7.62 15.72 -11.77
C PHE A 18 -7.08 16.83 -10.85
N LEU A 19 -5.79 17.17 -10.94
CA LEU A 19 -5.20 18.29 -10.18
C LEU A 19 -5.94 19.61 -10.49
N PHE A 20 -6.21 19.89 -11.77
CA PHE A 20 -6.96 21.07 -12.18
C PHE A 20 -8.36 21.10 -11.55
N PHE A 21 -9.12 20.01 -11.64
CA PHE A 21 -10.48 19.96 -11.10
C PHE A 21 -10.51 19.99 -9.57
N ILE A 22 -9.57 19.33 -8.89
CA ILE A 22 -9.47 19.39 -7.43
C ILE A 22 -9.23 20.83 -6.97
N ASN A 23 -8.34 21.55 -7.66
CA ASN A 23 -8.01 22.92 -7.30
C ASN A 23 -9.16 23.91 -7.60
N SER A 24 -9.84 23.76 -8.75
CA SER A 24 -10.84 24.72 -9.24
C SER A 24 -12.25 24.44 -8.71
N LEU A 25 -12.65 23.18 -8.58
CA LEU A 25 -14.03 22.76 -8.26
C LEU A 25 -14.11 21.90 -6.99
N GLY A 26 -12.97 21.60 -6.37
CA GLY A 26 -12.88 20.84 -5.11
C GLY A 26 -12.97 19.33 -5.29
N LEU A 27 -12.73 18.60 -4.17
CA LEU A 27 -12.70 17.13 -4.12
C LEU A 27 -14.05 16.47 -4.46
N GLY A 28 -15.15 17.12 -4.08
CA GLY A 28 -16.48 16.59 -4.37
C GLY A 28 -16.75 16.43 -5.86
N PHE A 29 -16.37 17.42 -6.66
CA PHE A 29 -16.47 17.37 -8.12
C PHE A 29 -15.51 16.31 -8.71
N ALA A 30 -14.25 16.27 -8.25
CA ALA A 30 -13.29 15.28 -8.70
C ALA A 30 -13.80 13.85 -8.45
N TYR A 31 -14.43 13.57 -7.32
CA TYR A 31 -15.06 12.27 -7.04
C TYR A 31 -16.28 11.97 -7.92
N GLY A 32 -17.04 13.00 -8.31
CA GLY A 32 -18.12 12.86 -9.28
C GLY A 32 -17.58 12.43 -10.65
N LEU A 33 -16.58 13.15 -11.16
CA LEU A 33 -15.90 12.81 -12.41
C LEU A 33 -15.27 11.40 -12.37
N LEU A 34 -14.65 11.06 -11.24
CA LEU A 34 -14.03 9.76 -11.03
C LEU A 34 -15.02 8.60 -11.21
N ARG A 35 -16.30 8.76 -10.84
CA ARG A 35 -17.32 7.70 -11.06
C ARG A 35 -17.44 7.34 -12.55
N VAL A 36 -17.43 8.33 -13.43
CA VAL A 36 -17.49 8.12 -14.87
C VAL A 36 -16.21 7.43 -15.37
N VAL A 37 -15.06 7.94 -14.95
CA VAL A 37 -13.75 7.41 -15.36
C VAL A 37 -13.59 5.96 -14.90
N THR A 38 -13.90 5.65 -13.64
CA THR A 38 -13.75 4.29 -13.10
C THR A 38 -14.76 3.31 -13.69
N TYR A 39 -15.96 3.77 -14.03
CA TYR A 39 -16.94 2.95 -14.76
C TYR A 39 -16.44 2.59 -16.17
N TYR A 40 -15.85 3.55 -16.89
CA TYR A 40 -15.16 3.27 -18.15
C TYR A 40 -14.07 2.20 -17.99
N TYR A 41 -13.17 2.37 -17.01
CA TYR A 41 -12.13 1.36 -16.75
C TYR A 41 -12.72 -0.02 -16.39
N TYR A 42 -13.77 -0.08 -15.59
CA TYR A 42 -14.47 -1.33 -15.27
C TYR A 42 -15.01 -2.04 -16.51
N LEU A 43 -15.50 -1.31 -17.52
CA LEU A 43 -15.98 -1.90 -18.75
C LEU A 43 -14.85 -2.47 -19.62
N PHE A 44 -13.77 -1.72 -19.78
CA PHE A 44 -12.71 -2.00 -20.76
C PHE A 44 -11.47 -2.73 -20.17
N ALA A 45 -11.24 -2.71 -18.87
CA ALA A 45 -10.11 -3.38 -18.25
C ALA A 45 -10.42 -4.86 -17.96
N ALA A 46 -10.52 -5.68 -18.99
CA ALA A 46 -10.97 -7.07 -18.88
C ALA A 46 -10.11 -7.93 -17.94
N LYS A 47 -8.77 -7.80 -18.00
CA LYS A 47 -7.84 -8.59 -17.15
C LYS A 47 -7.98 -8.26 -15.66
N PRO A 48 -7.88 -6.99 -15.21
CA PRO A 48 -8.14 -6.61 -13.81
C PRO A 48 -9.52 -7.02 -13.31
N LYS A 49 -10.56 -6.80 -14.13
CA LYS A 49 -11.92 -7.21 -13.78
C LYS A 49 -12.05 -8.71 -13.55
N LYS A 50 -11.43 -9.54 -14.42
CA LYS A 50 -11.44 -10.99 -14.27
C LYS A 50 -10.73 -11.41 -12.97
N ALA A 51 -9.60 -10.82 -12.63
CA ALA A 51 -8.86 -11.11 -11.40
C ALA A 51 -9.69 -10.77 -10.15
N LEU A 52 -10.35 -9.61 -10.12
CA LEU A 52 -11.23 -9.24 -9.01
C LEU A 52 -12.46 -10.15 -8.89
N LEU A 53 -13.08 -10.54 -10.01
CA LEU A 53 -14.21 -11.45 -9.99
C LEU A 53 -13.81 -12.85 -9.51
N ASP A 54 -12.64 -13.36 -9.94
CA ASP A 54 -12.09 -14.62 -9.41
C ASP A 54 -11.88 -14.53 -7.89
N PHE A 55 -11.29 -13.45 -7.42
CA PHE A 55 -11.08 -13.22 -5.99
C PHE A 55 -12.40 -13.21 -5.21
N TYR A 56 -13.39 -12.42 -5.64
CA TYR A 56 -14.64 -12.33 -4.91
C TYR A 56 -15.45 -13.62 -4.96
N GLN A 57 -15.52 -14.27 -6.12
CA GLN A 57 -16.36 -15.46 -6.31
C GLN A 57 -15.71 -16.75 -5.79
N ASN A 58 -14.44 -16.97 -6.13
CA ASN A 58 -13.77 -18.25 -5.88
C ASN A 58 -12.97 -18.26 -4.58
N THR A 59 -12.64 -17.08 -4.00
CA THR A 59 -11.91 -16.99 -2.75
C THR A 59 -12.81 -16.53 -1.60
N LEU A 60 -13.61 -15.49 -1.81
CA LEU A 60 -14.53 -15.01 -0.78
C LEU A 60 -15.95 -15.60 -0.87
N HIS A 61 -16.23 -16.44 -1.87
CA HIS A 61 -17.53 -17.11 -2.11
C HIS A 61 -18.72 -16.16 -2.22
N ILE A 62 -18.49 -14.97 -2.79
CA ILE A 62 -19.52 -13.94 -2.96
C ILE A 62 -20.29 -14.20 -4.25
N THR A 63 -21.62 -14.08 -4.23
CA THR A 63 -22.47 -14.32 -5.41
C THR A 63 -22.15 -13.40 -6.58
N GLY A 64 -22.42 -13.83 -7.81
CA GLY A 64 -22.05 -13.14 -9.04
C GLY A 64 -22.52 -11.67 -9.16
N PRO A 65 -23.79 -11.32 -8.82
CA PRO A 65 -24.26 -9.92 -8.82
C PRO A 65 -23.51 -9.05 -7.82
N GLU A 66 -23.31 -9.53 -6.59
CA GLU A 66 -22.61 -8.80 -5.54
C GLU A 66 -21.11 -8.71 -5.85
N ALA A 67 -20.48 -9.77 -6.34
CA ALA A 67 -19.09 -9.76 -6.79
C ALA A 67 -18.86 -8.68 -7.88
N ARG A 68 -19.78 -8.53 -8.83
CA ARG A 68 -19.70 -7.46 -9.84
C ARG A 68 -19.82 -6.06 -9.23
N LYS A 69 -20.68 -5.89 -8.24
CA LYS A 69 -20.83 -4.62 -7.51
C LYS A 69 -19.57 -4.29 -6.74
N MET A 70 -18.99 -5.26 -6.03
CA MET A 70 -17.72 -5.11 -5.30
C MET A 70 -16.56 -4.80 -6.24
N ALA A 71 -16.46 -5.47 -7.39
CA ALA A 71 -15.44 -5.17 -8.38
C ALA A 71 -15.52 -3.72 -8.89
N ARG A 72 -16.74 -3.21 -9.20
CA ARG A 72 -16.92 -1.79 -9.57
C ARG A 72 -16.50 -0.85 -8.46
N ARG A 73 -16.86 -1.18 -7.21
CA ARG A 73 -16.51 -0.38 -6.05
C ARG A 73 -15.00 -0.38 -5.78
N ASN A 74 -14.33 -1.52 -5.97
CA ASN A 74 -12.87 -1.61 -5.88
C ASN A 74 -12.18 -0.64 -6.87
N PHE A 75 -12.59 -0.63 -8.16
CA PHE A 75 -12.08 0.34 -9.13
C PHE A 75 -12.31 1.80 -8.69
N TYR A 76 -13.49 2.08 -8.14
CA TYR A 76 -13.82 3.41 -7.67
C TYR A 76 -12.98 3.83 -6.46
N ILE A 77 -12.84 2.96 -5.45
CA ILE A 77 -12.03 3.24 -4.26
C ILE A 77 -10.54 3.39 -4.65
N PHE A 78 -10.03 2.53 -5.53
CA PHE A 78 -8.68 2.71 -6.06
C PHE A 78 -8.50 4.07 -6.73
N GLY A 79 -9.45 4.49 -7.55
CA GLY A 79 -9.44 5.83 -8.15
C GLY A 79 -9.49 6.94 -7.09
N GLN A 80 -10.26 6.76 -6.01
CA GLN A 80 -10.27 7.70 -4.89
C GLN A 80 -8.90 7.82 -4.23
N THR A 81 -8.15 6.71 -4.03
CA THR A 81 -6.79 6.80 -3.46
C THR A 81 -5.86 7.66 -4.31
N LEU A 82 -6.01 7.62 -5.65
CA LEU A 82 -5.23 8.47 -6.56
C LEU A 82 -5.63 9.95 -6.49
N VAL A 83 -6.93 10.23 -6.39
CA VAL A 83 -7.46 11.60 -6.23
C VAL A 83 -7.05 12.17 -4.86
N ASP A 84 -7.15 11.38 -3.80
CA ASP A 84 -6.76 11.78 -2.45
C ASP A 84 -5.27 12.13 -2.40
N ARG A 85 -4.43 11.29 -3.01
CA ARG A 85 -3.00 11.58 -3.17
C ARG A 85 -2.76 12.93 -3.84
N ALA A 86 -3.48 13.21 -4.93
CA ALA A 86 -3.41 14.50 -5.62
C ALA A 86 -3.85 15.67 -4.72
N ALA A 87 -4.88 15.48 -3.90
CA ALA A 87 -5.35 16.47 -2.94
C ALA A 87 -4.32 16.79 -1.85
N PHE A 88 -3.63 15.77 -1.32
CA PHE A 88 -2.53 15.98 -0.37
C PHE A 88 -1.39 16.79 -0.97
N LEU A 89 -1.05 16.57 -2.25
CA LEU A 89 -0.05 17.38 -2.95
C LEU A 89 -0.46 18.86 -3.07
N LEU A 90 -1.75 19.13 -3.21
CA LEU A 90 -2.32 20.47 -3.26
C LEU A 90 -2.50 21.12 -1.86
N GLY A 91 -2.02 20.47 -0.79
CA GLY A 91 -2.15 20.96 0.58
C GLY A 91 -3.57 20.90 1.14
N LYS A 92 -4.44 20.05 0.58
CA LYS A 92 -5.83 19.86 1.04
C LYS A 92 -5.95 18.76 2.10
N ASP A 93 -4.89 18.53 2.86
CA ASP A 93 -4.82 17.55 3.96
C ASP A 93 -5.91 17.76 5.01
N ARG A 94 -6.29 19.03 5.27
CA ARG A 94 -7.34 19.39 6.24
C ARG A 94 -8.75 18.92 5.85
N GLU A 95 -8.98 18.55 4.59
CA GLU A 95 -10.25 17.97 4.16
C GLU A 95 -10.42 16.51 4.59
N PHE A 96 -9.34 15.88 5.10
CA PHE A 96 -9.34 14.49 5.50
C PHE A 96 -9.27 14.34 7.01
N SER A 97 -10.06 13.39 7.51
CA SER A 97 -9.98 12.92 8.90
C SER A 97 -9.37 11.51 8.95
N HIS A 98 -8.86 11.15 10.12
CA HIS A 98 -8.39 9.78 10.35
C HIS A 98 -8.55 9.37 11.81
N VAL A 99 -8.69 8.07 12.00
CA VAL A 99 -8.54 7.39 13.28
C VAL A 99 -7.32 6.51 13.18
N PHE A 100 -6.50 6.46 14.23
CA PHE A 100 -5.34 5.58 14.27
C PHE A 100 -5.47 4.57 15.41
N GLU A 101 -5.74 3.33 15.03
CA GLU A 101 -5.76 2.19 15.93
C GLU A 101 -4.33 1.79 16.30
N ASN A 102 -4.01 1.87 17.60
CA ASN A 102 -2.69 1.50 18.14
C ASN A 102 -1.52 2.38 17.66
N GLU A 103 -1.73 3.67 17.47
CA GLU A 103 -0.67 4.65 17.12
C GLU A 103 0.50 4.57 18.12
N GLN A 104 0.22 4.31 19.40
CA GLN A 104 1.22 4.23 20.46
C GLN A 104 2.36 3.27 20.12
N TYR A 105 2.10 2.17 19.41
CA TYR A 105 3.15 1.25 18.99
C TYR A 105 4.21 1.89 18.08
N LEU A 106 3.80 2.79 17.20
CA LEU A 106 4.78 3.52 16.35
C LEU A 106 5.55 4.57 17.15
N ILE A 107 4.90 5.19 18.14
CA ILE A 107 5.55 6.11 19.07
C ILE A 107 6.58 5.38 19.90
N ASP A 108 6.24 4.22 20.46
CA ASP A 108 7.15 3.38 21.26
C ASP A 108 8.37 2.91 20.43
N ILE A 109 8.17 2.53 19.17
CA ILE A 109 9.26 2.17 18.24
C ILE A 109 10.18 3.36 18.01
N ARG A 110 9.62 4.55 17.76
CA ARG A 110 10.38 5.79 17.58
C ARG A 110 11.25 6.10 18.82
N ASP A 111 10.63 6.01 20.01
CA ASP A 111 11.26 6.39 21.27
C ASP A 111 12.32 5.36 21.72
N ALA A 112 12.22 4.12 21.25
CA ALA A 112 13.25 3.09 21.45
C ALA A 112 14.55 3.38 20.71
N GLY A 113 14.57 4.30 19.73
CA GLY A 113 15.80 4.81 19.09
C GLY A 113 16.53 3.81 18.18
N ARG A 114 15.86 2.72 17.75
CA ARG A 114 16.46 1.64 16.94
C ARG A 114 15.93 1.58 15.50
N GLY A 115 15.15 2.59 15.09
CA GLY A 115 14.35 2.54 13.88
C GLY A 115 13.24 1.49 13.93
N GLY A 116 12.51 1.31 12.84
CA GLY A 116 11.44 0.32 12.77
C GLY A 116 11.16 -0.16 11.36
N ILE A 117 10.76 -1.41 11.22
CA ILE A 117 10.35 -2.00 9.94
C ILE A 117 8.83 -2.08 9.90
N LEU A 118 8.24 -1.43 8.90
CA LEU A 118 6.81 -1.36 8.66
C LEU A 118 6.47 -2.27 7.47
N LEU A 119 5.93 -3.46 7.73
CA LEU A 119 5.42 -4.32 6.66
C LEU A 119 3.97 -3.95 6.35
N SER A 120 3.68 -3.73 5.08
CA SER A 120 2.36 -3.33 4.60
C SER A 120 1.97 -4.13 3.37
N ALA A 121 0.80 -3.82 2.79
CA ALA A 121 0.27 -4.43 1.58
C ALA A 121 -0.44 -3.39 0.71
N HIS A 122 -0.83 -3.78 -0.51
CA HIS A 122 -1.65 -2.95 -1.39
C HIS A 122 -3.14 -2.96 -0.95
N VAL A 123 -3.37 -2.78 0.35
CA VAL A 123 -4.69 -2.60 0.97
C VAL A 123 -4.84 -1.14 1.36
N GLY A 124 -5.84 -0.46 0.80
CA GLY A 124 -6.12 0.94 1.09
C GLY A 124 -5.08 1.91 0.51
N ASN A 125 -4.71 2.95 1.24
CA ASN A 125 -3.89 4.06 0.75
C ASN A 125 -2.71 4.37 1.68
N TRP A 126 -1.64 3.60 1.57
CA TRP A 126 -0.43 3.74 2.38
C TRP A 126 0.27 5.12 2.18
N GLU A 127 0.19 5.71 0.98
CA GLU A 127 0.81 7.00 0.69
C GLU A 127 0.12 8.13 1.48
N THR A 128 -1.20 8.06 1.59
CA THR A 128 -1.99 8.98 2.40
C THR A 128 -1.68 8.82 3.89
N ALA A 129 -1.44 7.60 4.37
CA ALA A 129 -1.07 7.35 5.76
C ALA A 129 0.14 8.20 6.19
N GLY A 130 1.20 8.22 5.41
CA GLY A 130 2.37 9.01 5.71
C GLY A 130 2.11 10.52 5.75
N ASN A 131 1.20 11.04 4.92
CA ASN A 131 0.80 12.44 4.97
C ASN A 131 -0.04 12.75 6.21
N LEU A 132 -0.97 11.86 6.58
CA LEU A 132 -1.82 12.02 7.78
C LEU A 132 -1.02 11.93 9.09
N LEU A 133 0.10 11.23 9.08
CA LEU A 133 1.00 11.12 10.23
C LEU A 133 1.99 12.30 10.36
N LYS A 134 1.92 13.26 9.43
CA LYS A 134 2.77 14.47 9.45
C LYS A 134 2.59 15.25 10.74
N GLY A 135 3.69 15.45 11.48
CA GLY A 135 3.70 16.17 12.76
C GLY A 135 3.46 15.29 14.00
N ARG A 136 2.93 14.07 13.85
CA ARG A 136 2.71 13.12 14.95
C ARG A 136 3.85 12.10 15.04
N ILE A 137 4.28 11.56 13.91
CA ILE A 137 5.42 10.67 13.82
C ILE A 137 6.53 11.42 13.09
N THR A 138 7.61 11.72 13.81
CA THR A 138 8.71 12.59 13.35
C THR A 138 9.79 11.89 12.51
N PRO A 139 10.06 10.56 12.65
CA PRO A 139 11.07 9.90 11.83
C PRO A 139 10.75 9.94 10.34
N THR A 140 11.81 10.01 9.54
CA THR A 140 11.70 9.82 8.08
C THR A 140 11.22 8.39 7.78
N ILE A 141 10.34 8.25 6.80
CA ILE A 141 9.89 6.94 6.31
C ILE A 141 10.61 6.63 4.99
N ASN A 142 11.39 5.57 4.97
CA ASN A 142 12.09 5.08 3.79
C ASN A 142 11.25 4.00 3.12
N ILE A 143 10.76 4.25 1.92
CA ILE A 143 9.91 3.31 1.19
C ILE A 143 10.80 2.45 0.31
N VAL A 144 10.81 1.15 0.55
CA VAL A 144 11.54 0.18 -0.26
C VAL A 144 10.65 -0.27 -1.42
N MET A 145 11.12 -0.10 -2.65
CA MET A 145 10.37 -0.45 -3.85
C MET A 145 11.26 -0.87 -5.00
N LEU A 146 10.66 -1.49 -6.02
CA LEU A 146 11.37 -1.89 -7.22
C LEU A 146 11.83 -0.66 -8.01
N ASP A 147 13.01 -0.75 -8.65
CA ASP A 147 13.61 0.36 -9.40
C ASP A 147 12.67 0.89 -10.50
N ALA A 148 11.93 0.01 -11.17
CA ALA A 148 10.94 0.38 -12.18
C ALA A 148 9.77 1.24 -11.64
N GLU A 149 9.50 1.19 -10.34
CA GLU A 149 8.45 2.00 -9.70
C GLU A 149 8.98 3.36 -9.22
N VAL A 150 10.29 3.45 -8.96
CA VAL A 150 10.95 4.65 -8.41
C VAL A 150 10.78 5.86 -9.33
N GLU A 151 10.88 5.67 -10.64
CA GLU A 151 10.78 6.76 -11.61
C GLU A 151 9.40 7.45 -11.59
N ASN A 152 8.34 6.68 -11.42
CA ASN A 152 6.98 7.21 -11.32
C ASN A 152 6.75 7.95 -10.01
N ILE A 153 7.32 7.45 -8.91
CA ILE A 153 7.20 8.09 -7.59
C ILE A 153 8.09 9.33 -7.50
N LYS A 154 9.30 9.33 -8.06
CA LYS A 154 10.13 10.54 -8.15
C LYS A 154 9.39 11.68 -8.84
N LYS A 155 8.82 11.44 -10.02
CA LYS A 155 8.00 12.44 -10.74
C LYS A 155 6.83 12.97 -9.87
N TYR A 156 6.29 12.12 -9.00
CA TYR A 156 5.25 12.48 -8.06
C TYR A 156 5.79 13.32 -6.89
N MET A 157 6.95 12.94 -6.33
CA MET A 157 7.59 13.66 -5.23
C MET A 157 8.08 15.05 -5.65
N ASP A 158 8.58 15.18 -6.88
CA ASP A 158 9.02 16.46 -7.46
C ASP A 158 7.85 17.46 -7.66
N LEU A 159 6.61 16.97 -7.75
CA LEU A 159 5.41 17.80 -7.83
C LEU A 159 4.90 18.23 -6.44
N SER A 160 5.46 17.69 -5.35
CA SER A 160 5.00 18.01 -3.99
C SER A 160 5.61 19.33 -3.48
N THR A 161 4.77 20.31 -3.21
CA THR A 161 5.16 21.67 -2.77
C THR A 161 5.62 21.76 -1.31
N GLY A 162 5.73 20.66 -0.58
CA GLY A 162 5.99 20.66 0.87
C GLY A 162 7.21 19.88 1.35
N GLY A 163 8.09 19.43 0.44
CA GLY A 163 9.19 18.52 0.81
C GLY A 163 8.65 17.14 1.22
N SER A 164 9.12 16.09 0.58
CA SER A 164 8.72 14.74 0.95
C SER A 164 9.44 14.29 2.22
N ARG A 165 8.69 13.83 3.23
CA ARG A 165 9.26 13.09 4.38
C ARG A 165 9.55 11.63 4.03
N PHE A 166 9.25 11.24 2.80
CA PHE A 166 9.56 9.93 2.27
C PHE A 166 10.88 9.99 1.52
N LYS A 167 11.74 9.06 1.83
CA LYS A 167 12.87 8.70 0.98
C LYS A 167 12.53 7.40 0.27
N VAL A 168 13.06 7.21 -0.92
CA VAL A 168 12.89 5.97 -1.68
C VAL A 168 14.19 5.19 -1.67
N ILE A 169 14.10 3.92 -1.27
CA ILE A 169 15.19 2.95 -1.38
C ILE A 169 14.84 2.01 -2.54
N ALA A 170 15.54 2.15 -3.66
CA ALA A 170 15.35 1.29 -4.83
C ALA A 170 16.01 -0.08 -4.59
N ILE A 171 15.26 -1.16 -4.82
CA ILE A 171 15.80 -2.52 -4.83
C ILE A 171 16.65 -2.69 -6.09
N LYS A 172 17.94 -2.98 -5.90
CA LYS A 172 18.92 -3.18 -6.97
C LYS A 172 19.60 -4.54 -6.84
N ASP A 173 20.12 -5.04 -7.94
CA ASP A 173 20.82 -6.34 -7.98
C ASP A 173 22.15 -6.33 -7.19
N ASP A 174 22.76 -5.15 -7.01
CA ASP A 174 24.02 -4.96 -6.27
C ASP A 174 23.87 -4.96 -4.72
N LEU A 175 22.70 -5.25 -4.21
CA LEU A 175 22.37 -5.24 -2.78
C LEU A 175 22.61 -3.91 -2.04
N SER A 176 22.87 -2.80 -2.75
CA SER A 176 23.05 -1.46 -2.14
C SER A 176 21.86 -1.01 -1.30
N HIS A 177 20.65 -1.48 -1.64
CA HIS A 177 19.44 -1.25 -0.88
C HIS A 177 19.53 -1.80 0.56
N VAL A 178 20.25 -2.90 0.79
CA VAL A 178 20.45 -3.49 2.14
C VAL A 178 21.24 -2.55 3.03
N ILE A 179 22.28 -1.89 2.46
CA ILE A 179 23.10 -0.89 3.16
C ILE A 179 22.23 0.34 3.48
N SER A 180 21.43 0.79 2.53
CA SER A 180 20.53 1.93 2.71
C SER A 180 19.48 1.66 3.80
N ILE A 181 18.90 0.47 3.85
CA ILE A 181 17.99 0.02 4.90
C ILE A 181 18.68 0.06 6.27
N ARG A 182 19.90 -0.52 6.36
CA ARG A 182 20.67 -0.51 7.60
C ARG A 182 20.91 0.93 8.09
N ASN A 183 21.34 1.82 7.19
CA ASN A 183 21.62 3.21 7.54
C ASN A 183 20.36 3.94 8.03
N ALA A 184 19.20 3.72 7.40
CA ALA A 184 17.93 4.26 7.84
C ALA A 184 17.59 3.82 9.27
N LEU A 185 17.70 2.52 9.56
CA LEU A 185 17.41 1.97 10.89
C LEU A 185 18.37 2.51 11.97
N VAL A 186 19.67 2.61 11.67
CA VAL A 186 20.68 3.17 12.59
C VAL A 186 20.40 4.65 12.90
N ASN A 187 19.84 5.38 11.93
CA ASN A 187 19.43 6.79 12.11
C ASN A 187 18.05 6.92 12.77
N ASN A 188 17.51 5.88 13.36
CA ASN A 188 16.17 5.86 13.95
C ASN A 188 15.06 6.25 12.95
N GLU A 189 15.21 5.90 11.67
CA GLU A 189 14.21 6.11 10.63
C GLU A 189 13.35 4.84 10.46
N PHE A 190 12.14 5.00 9.91
CA PHE A 190 11.29 3.87 9.54
C PHE A 190 11.62 3.36 8.14
N VAL A 191 11.50 2.05 7.95
CA VAL A 191 11.64 1.37 6.67
C VAL A 191 10.33 0.67 6.34
N ALA A 192 9.61 1.15 5.32
CA ALA A 192 8.32 0.62 4.89
C ALA A 192 8.48 -0.27 3.66
N ILE A 193 7.94 -1.49 3.72
CA ILE A 193 8.04 -2.49 2.66
C ILE A 193 6.67 -3.13 2.43
N HIS A 194 6.21 -3.18 1.18
CA HIS A 194 5.08 -4.03 0.80
C HIS A 194 5.53 -5.48 0.68
N ALA A 195 4.78 -6.39 1.31
CA ALA A 195 5.12 -7.80 1.36
C ALA A 195 4.04 -8.72 0.74
N ASP A 196 3.10 -8.17 -0.03
CA ASP A 196 1.99 -8.93 -0.64
C ASP A 196 2.19 -9.27 -2.12
N ARG A 197 3.21 -8.73 -2.81
CA ARG A 197 3.43 -9.02 -4.24
C ARG A 197 4.84 -9.51 -4.49
N TYR A 198 4.98 -10.60 -5.25
CA TYR A 198 6.28 -11.08 -5.68
C TYR A 198 6.43 -10.98 -7.21
N LEU A 199 7.66 -10.78 -7.65
CA LEU A 199 8.00 -10.84 -9.07
C LEU A 199 8.25 -12.29 -9.52
N GLU A 200 7.87 -12.61 -10.73
CA GLU A 200 8.19 -13.91 -11.32
C GLU A 200 9.71 -14.12 -11.37
N GLY A 201 10.15 -15.30 -10.93
CA GLY A 201 11.58 -15.62 -10.79
C GLY A 201 12.21 -15.20 -9.46
N ALA A 202 11.58 -14.34 -8.67
CA ALA A 202 12.07 -14.01 -7.33
C ALA A 202 11.81 -15.13 -6.32
N LYS A 203 12.58 -15.16 -5.22
CA LYS A 203 12.31 -16.07 -4.10
C LYS A 203 10.96 -15.74 -3.46
N TYR A 204 10.17 -16.78 -3.20
CA TYR A 204 8.88 -16.67 -2.53
C TYR A 204 8.73 -17.70 -1.40
N ILE A 205 7.77 -17.46 -0.54
CA ILE A 205 7.23 -18.42 0.40
C ILE A 205 5.76 -18.70 0.04
N GLU A 206 5.40 -19.98 0.03
CA GLU A 206 4.02 -20.39 -0.20
C GLU A 206 3.29 -20.52 1.14
N MET A 207 2.15 -19.89 1.25
CA MET A 207 1.33 -19.85 2.46
C MET A 207 -0.14 -20.09 2.12
N ASP A 208 -0.89 -20.60 3.07
CA ASP A 208 -2.35 -20.58 2.99
C ASP A 208 -2.84 -19.15 3.27
N PHE A 209 -3.64 -18.60 2.36
CA PHE A 209 -4.20 -17.26 2.45
C PHE A 209 -5.63 -17.28 1.95
N LEU A 210 -6.58 -16.91 2.80
CA LEU A 210 -8.02 -16.93 2.50
C LEU A 210 -8.52 -18.31 2.01
N GLY A 211 -7.93 -19.38 2.52
CA GLY A 211 -8.30 -20.78 2.16
C GLY A 211 -7.70 -21.28 0.84
N ARG A 212 -6.78 -20.54 0.22
CA ARG A 212 -6.09 -20.92 -1.02
C ARG A 212 -4.57 -20.80 -0.87
N LYS A 213 -3.81 -21.55 -1.66
CA LYS A 213 -2.35 -21.38 -1.73
C LYS A 213 -1.99 -20.09 -2.44
N ALA A 214 -1.10 -19.33 -1.84
CA ALA A 214 -0.62 -18.04 -2.37
C ALA A 214 0.88 -17.89 -2.17
N ARG A 215 1.53 -17.14 -3.06
CA ARG A 215 2.98 -16.88 -3.01
C ARG A 215 3.23 -15.46 -2.55
N PHE A 216 4.04 -15.34 -1.51
CA PHE A 216 4.48 -14.06 -0.97
C PHE A 216 5.98 -13.86 -1.23
N PRO A 217 6.46 -12.62 -1.43
CA PRO A 217 7.89 -12.36 -1.62
C PRO A 217 8.67 -12.73 -0.36
N TYR A 218 9.77 -13.46 -0.51
CA TYR A 218 10.59 -13.87 0.64
C TYR A 218 11.47 -12.73 1.18
N GLY A 219 11.89 -11.80 0.29
CA GLY A 219 12.81 -10.71 0.61
C GLY A 219 12.40 -9.83 1.80
N PRO A 220 11.17 -9.30 1.86
CA PRO A 220 10.70 -8.48 2.99
C PRO A 220 10.83 -9.17 4.35
N PHE A 221 10.56 -10.46 4.43
CA PHE A 221 10.64 -11.23 5.68
C PHE A 221 12.10 -11.53 6.08
N VAL A 222 12.98 -11.73 5.08
CA VAL A 222 14.43 -11.83 5.34
C VAL A 222 14.96 -10.51 5.90
N ILE A 223 14.59 -9.38 5.32
CA ILE A 223 14.97 -8.05 5.83
C ILE A 223 14.47 -7.90 7.27
N ALA A 224 13.18 -8.16 7.51
CA ALA A 224 12.59 -8.08 8.85
C ALA A 224 13.27 -8.98 9.88
N SER A 225 13.73 -10.17 9.47
CA SER A 225 14.43 -11.12 10.34
C SER A 225 15.90 -10.77 10.64
N LYS A 226 16.58 -10.11 9.69
CA LYS A 226 18.04 -9.89 9.77
C LYS A 226 18.44 -8.62 10.51
N PHE A 227 17.61 -7.60 10.50
CA PHE A 227 17.89 -6.36 11.21
C PHE A 227 17.35 -6.42 12.65
N ASN A 228 18.12 -5.91 13.61
CA ASN A 228 17.72 -5.83 15.02
C ASN A 228 16.83 -4.60 15.25
N ALA A 229 15.74 -4.52 14.52
CA ALA A 229 14.74 -3.46 14.60
C ALA A 229 13.34 -4.06 14.83
N PRO A 230 12.47 -3.41 15.61
CA PRO A 230 11.10 -3.87 15.79
C PRO A 230 10.34 -3.87 14.47
N VAL A 231 9.52 -4.90 14.27
CA VAL A 231 8.71 -5.09 13.06
C VAL A 231 7.24 -4.95 13.43
N THR A 232 6.49 -4.12 12.71
CA THR A 232 5.04 -3.98 12.86
C THR A 232 4.35 -4.02 11.51
N PHE A 233 3.12 -4.48 11.48
CA PHE A 233 2.29 -4.48 10.27
C PHE A 233 1.39 -3.24 10.29
N VAL A 234 1.39 -2.48 9.20
CA VAL A 234 0.66 -1.21 9.11
C VAL A 234 -0.25 -1.17 7.90
N PHE A 235 -1.46 -0.63 8.09
CA PHE A 235 -2.44 -0.51 7.02
C PHE A 235 -3.17 0.83 7.12
N ALA A 236 -3.68 1.32 5.99
CA ALA A 236 -4.42 2.56 5.89
C ALA A 236 -5.65 2.37 5.00
N ALA A 237 -6.74 1.90 5.56
CA ALA A 237 -7.99 1.70 4.84
C ALA A 237 -8.85 2.98 4.83
N LYS A 238 -9.57 3.20 3.75
CA LYS A 238 -10.57 4.26 3.68
C LYS A 238 -11.85 3.77 4.35
N ASP A 239 -12.33 4.47 5.36
CA ASP A 239 -13.55 4.12 6.12
C ASP A 239 -14.72 5.09 5.89
N GLY A 240 -14.47 6.16 5.14
CA GLY A 240 -15.46 7.15 4.77
C GLY A 240 -15.11 7.89 3.49
N LYS A 241 -15.91 8.90 3.14
CA LYS A 241 -15.68 9.69 1.92
C LYS A 241 -14.32 10.39 1.96
N TYR A 242 -13.98 11.00 3.10
CA TYR A 242 -12.73 11.72 3.35
C TYR A 242 -12.09 11.26 4.66
N SER A 243 -12.31 10.03 5.04
CA SER A 243 -11.86 9.47 6.31
C SER A 243 -11.04 8.20 6.06
N TYR A 244 -10.02 8.02 6.90
CA TYR A 244 -9.11 6.88 6.88
C TYR A 244 -8.99 6.23 8.24
N HIS A 245 -8.95 4.91 8.27
CA HIS A 245 -8.60 4.11 9.43
C HIS A 245 -7.17 3.60 9.27
N LEU A 246 -6.26 4.18 10.03
CA LEU A 246 -4.87 3.75 10.13
C LEU A 246 -4.75 2.72 11.23
N SER A 247 -3.90 1.72 11.07
CA SER A 247 -3.68 0.72 12.11
C SER A 247 -2.25 0.21 12.12
N ALA A 248 -1.74 -0.08 13.32
CA ALA A 248 -0.49 -0.78 13.53
C ALA A 248 -0.72 -2.00 14.44
N THR A 249 0.01 -3.09 14.20
CA THR A 249 0.03 -4.25 15.10
C THR A 249 1.05 -4.06 16.22
N LYS A 250 0.90 -4.82 17.31
CA LYS A 250 1.94 -4.88 18.34
C LYS A 250 3.28 -5.27 17.67
N PRO A 251 4.36 -4.53 17.95
CA PRO A 251 5.68 -4.84 17.39
C PRO A 251 6.15 -6.24 17.77
N ILE A 252 6.73 -6.93 16.82
CA ILE A 252 7.37 -8.24 17.02
C ILE A 252 8.89 -8.08 17.08
N GLU A 253 9.54 -8.95 17.84
CA GLU A 253 10.98 -8.94 17.97
C GLU A 253 11.66 -9.47 16.69
N ALA A 254 12.70 -8.79 16.25
CA ALA A 254 13.42 -9.11 15.01
C ALA A 254 14.18 -10.44 15.01
N LYS A 255 14.20 -11.18 16.13
CA LYS A 255 14.88 -12.49 16.26
C LYS A 255 14.10 -13.68 15.67
N MET A 256 12.89 -13.44 15.16
CA MET A 256 12.06 -14.47 14.55
C MET A 256 12.62 -14.90 13.19
N LYS A 257 12.36 -16.15 12.78
CA LYS A 257 12.67 -16.62 11.42
C LYS A 257 11.80 -15.94 10.39
N PRO A 258 12.27 -15.77 9.13
CA PRO A 258 11.47 -15.16 8.06
C PRO A 258 10.10 -15.82 7.88
N GLU A 259 10.03 -17.15 8.00
CA GLU A 259 8.80 -17.93 7.85
C GLU A 259 7.79 -17.66 8.96
N GLU A 260 8.25 -17.42 10.17
CA GLU A 260 7.42 -17.09 11.33
C GLU A 260 6.82 -15.68 11.18
N ILE A 261 7.67 -14.71 10.75
CA ILE A 261 7.20 -13.34 10.45
C ILE A 261 6.19 -13.36 9.30
N ALA A 262 6.47 -14.14 8.23
CA ALA A 262 5.58 -14.30 7.11
C ALA A 262 4.20 -14.84 7.54
N LYS A 263 4.18 -15.84 8.42
CA LYS A 263 2.93 -16.40 8.95
C LYS A 263 2.11 -15.34 9.67
N LEU A 264 2.69 -14.60 10.61
CA LEU A 264 2.01 -13.53 11.34
C LEU A 264 1.52 -12.41 10.39
N TYR A 265 2.33 -12.05 9.40
CA TYR A 265 1.96 -11.06 8.39
C TYR A 265 0.76 -11.53 7.55
N VAL A 266 0.75 -12.77 7.08
CA VAL A 266 -0.32 -13.32 6.24
C VAL A 266 -1.61 -13.42 7.04
N GLU A 267 -1.57 -13.81 8.31
CA GLU A 267 -2.73 -13.84 9.21
C GLU A 267 -3.34 -12.43 9.37
N GLU A 268 -2.50 -11.42 9.59
CA GLU A 268 -2.97 -10.03 9.70
C GLU A 268 -3.48 -9.48 8.36
N LEU A 269 -2.78 -9.78 7.25
CA LEU A 269 -3.24 -9.40 5.91
C LEU A 269 -4.60 -10.02 5.61
N GLU A 270 -4.82 -11.29 5.95
CA GLU A 270 -6.12 -11.95 5.79
C GLU A 270 -7.21 -11.21 6.57
N ARG A 271 -6.94 -10.85 7.82
CA ARG A 271 -7.85 -10.07 8.66
C ARG A 271 -8.23 -8.73 8.00
N LYS A 272 -7.24 -8.00 7.46
CA LYS A 272 -7.46 -6.71 6.79
C LYS A 272 -8.20 -6.85 5.46
N VAL A 273 -7.88 -7.87 4.67
CA VAL A 273 -8.57 -8.12 3.39
C VAL A 273 -10.03 -8.55 3.63
N ARG A 274 -10.31 -9.32 4.67
CA ARG A 274 -11.71 -9.65 5.06
C ARG A 274 -12.48 -8.43 5.56
N ALA A 275 -11.84 -7.53 6.29
CA ALA A 275 -12.46 -6.29 6.77
C ALA A 275 -12.71 -5.27 5.64
N PHE A 276 -11.80 -5.19 4.67
CA PHE A 276 -11.84 -4.22 3.58
C PHE A 276 -11.65 -4.89 2.20
N PRO A 277 -12.49 -5.85 1.80
CA PRO A 277 -12.25 -6.66 0.60
C PRO A 277 -12.25 -5.84 -0.69
N GLU A 278 -12.94 -4.70 -0.72
CA GLU A 278 -12.97 -3.78 -1.86
C GLU A 278 -11.75 -2.86 -1.94
N GLN A 279 -10.83 -2.95 -0.97
CA GLN A 279 -9.64 -2.11 -0.90
C GLN A 279 -8.33 -2.89 -1.06
N TRP A 280 -8.38 -4.18 -1.31
CA TRP A 280 -7.20 -4.92 -1.74
C TRP A 280 -7.07 -4.80 -3.26
N PHE A 281 -6.11 -3.99 -3.69
CA PHE A 281 -5.96 -3.61 -5.11
C PHE A 281 -5.11 -4.64 -5.87
N ASN A 282 -5.61 -5.86 -5.94
CA ASN A 282 -4.97 -6.96 -6.64
C ASN A 282 -5.60 -7.18 -8.02
N TYR A 283 -4.97 -6.67 -9.06
CA TYR A 283 -5.48 -6.66 -10.44
C TYR A 283 -4.86 -7.75 -11.33
N PHE A 284 -4.31 -8.78 -10.74
CA PHE A 284 -3.70 -9.93 -11.41
C PHE A 284 -4.12 -11.22 -10.70
N ASN A 285 -3.82 -12.40 -11.30
CA ASN A 285 -4.12 -13.67 -10.66
C ASN A 285 -3.12 -13.91 -9.50
N PHE A 286 -3.58 -13.74 -8.30
CA PHE A 286 -2.78 -13.88 -7.07
C PHE A 286 -2.67 -15.32 -6.61
N PHE A 287 -3.76 -16.06 -6.69
CA PHE A 287 -3.86 -17.46 -6.27
C PHE A 287 -3.44 -18.42 -7.38
N GLN A 288 -2.91 -19.56 -6.97
CA GLN A 288 -2.49 -20.64 -7.88
C GLN A 288 -3.59 -21.65 -8.15
#